data_1e1ede7d1fa7e24e4c16766d896475bd
#
_entry.id   1e1ede7d1fa7e24e4c16766d896475bd
#
_cell.length_a   1.000
_cell.length_b   1.000
_cell.length_c   1.000
_cell.angle_alpha   90.00
_cell.angle_beta   90.00
_cell.angle_gamma   90.00
#
_symmetry.space_group_name_H-M   'P 1'
#
loop_
_entity.id
_entity.type
_entity.pdbx_description
1 polymer ?
#
loop_
_entity_poly.entity_id
_entity_poly.type
_entity_poly.pdbx_seq_one_letter_code
_entity_poly.pdbx_strand_id
1 'polypeptide(L)'
;MPAVKLLMVYDVKPAMDETYYRFMSGEFLPAIQNIGLIMVEAWRTAWGNYPQRLVALVAEDHGALEEILDSKQWRDMETKLRHYVKGYRRQVVVYRSGFQFLKPA
;
A
#
# COMPACT_ATOMS: atom_id res chain seq x y z
N MET A 1 -20.36 -7.59 -0.55
CA MET A 1 -19.00 -8.07 -0.79
C MET A 1 -18.07 -7.46 0.25
N PRO A 2 -17.16 -8.24 0.84
CA PRO A 2 -16.25 -7.68 1.82
C PRO A 2 -15.21 -6.79 1.18
N ALA A 3 -14.78 -5.79 1.94
CA ALA A 3 -13.66 -4.97 1.53
C ALA A 3 -12.39 -5.82 1.47
N VAL A 4 -11.45 -5.40 0.65
CA VAL A 4 -10.17 -6.08 0.50
C VAL A 4 -9.03 -5.11 0.77
N LYS A 5 -7.91 -5.66 1.20
CA LYS A 5 -6.74 -4.87 1.55
C LYS A 5 -5.57 -5.28 0.66
N LEU A 6 -4.97 -4.27 0.04
CA LEU A 6 -3.74 -4.45 -0.72
C LEU A 6 -2.57 -4.12 0.20
N LEU A 7 -1.75 -5.13 0.45
CA LEU A 7 -0.54 -4.95 1.26
C LEU A 7 0.64 -4.76 0.33
N MET A 8 1.41 -3.70 0.58
CA MET A 8 2.65 -3.44 -0.15
C MET A 8 3.80 -3.46 0.85
N VAL A 9 4.83 -4.24 0.55
CA VAL A 9 6.02 -4.29 1.40
C VAL A 9 7.25 -4.05 0.54
N TYR A 10 8.20 -3.29 1.09
CA TYR A 10 9.41 -2.91 0.34
C TYR A 10 10.41 -2.21 1.25
N ASP A 11 11.62 -2.07 0.74
CA ASP A 11 12.64 -1.25 1.36
C ASP A 11 12.78 0.06 0.57
N VAL A 12 12.99 1.16 1.27
CA VAL A 12 13.33 2.41 0.60
C VAL A 12 14.81 2.37 0.25
N LYS A 13 15.14 2.75 -0.98
CA LYS A 13 16.53 2.76 -1.43
C LYS A 13 17.38 3.71 -0.58
N PRO A 14 18.67 3.37 -0.36
CA PRO A 14 19.55 4.24 0.41
C PRO A 14 19.54 5.67 -0.12
N ALA A 15 19.54 6.63 0.80
CA ALA A 15 19.56 8.06 0.53
C ALA A 15 18.31 8.60 -0.17
N MET A 16 17.25 7.80 -0.31
CA MET A 16 16.02 8.24 -0.97
C MET A 16 14.85 8.45 0.00
N ASP A 17 15.09 8.38 1.30
CA ASP A 17 14.01 8.49 2.29
C ASP A 17 13.20 9.78 2.13
N GLU A 18 13.87 10.91 2.00
CA GLU A 18 13.18 12.19 1.89
C GLU A 18 12.40 12.30 0.59
N THR A 19 12.99 11.89 -0.53
CA THR A 19 12.32 11.92 -1.83
C THR A 19 11.12 10.98 -1.85
N TYR A 20 11.31 9.78 -1.27
CA TYR A 20 10.22 8.82 -1.12
C TYR A 20 9.06 9.42 -0.33
N TYR A 21 9.36 10.03 0.81
CA TYR A 21 8.34 10.61 1.66
C TYR A 21 7.55 11.71 0.96
N ARG A 22 8.25 12.56 0.22
CA ARG A 22 7.60 13.63 -0.55
C ARG A 22 6.70 13.04 -1.63
N PHE A 23 7.17 11.99 -2.30
CA PHE A 23 6.36 11.32 -3.31
C PHE A 23 5.10 10.72 -2.68
N MET A 24 5.24 10.00 -1.57
CA MET A 24 4.10 9.36 -0.93
C MET A 24 3.06 10.36 -0.47
N SER A 25 3.48 11.42 0.20
CA SER A 25 2.54 12.41 0.74
C SER A 25 1.99 13.36 -0.32
N GLY A 26 2.81 13.73 -1.31
CA GLY A 26 2.43 14.74 -2.29
C GLY A 26 1.82 14.22 -3.58
N GLU A 27 2.10 12.98 -3.95
CA GLU A 27 1.61 12.42 -5.21
C GLU A 27 0.83 11.12 -5.01
N PHE A 28 1.43 10.15 -4.33
CA PHE A 28 0.85 8.82 -4.24
C PHE A 28 -0.48 8.81 -3.49
N LEU A 29 -0.49 9.33 -2.27
CA LEU A 29 -1.70 9.34 -1.44
C LEU A 29 -2.86 10.09 -2.11
N PRO A 30 -2.67 11.32 -2.62
CA PRO A 30 -3.77 11.99 -3.31
C PRO A 30 -4.28 11.21 -4.52
N ALA A 31 -3.36 10.63 -5.29
CA ALA A 31 -3.75 9.89 -6.50
C ALA A 31 -4.56 8.64 -6.17
N ILE A 32 -4.15 7.86 -5.17
CA ILE A 32 -4.88 6.63 -4.83
C ILE A 32 -6.24 6.94 -4.20
N GLN A 33 -6.35 8.03 -3.46
CA GLN A 33 -7.63 8.45 -2.89
C GLN A 33 -8.62 8.79 -4.00
N ASN A 34 -8.15 9.42 -5.06
CA ASN A 34 -9.01 9.77 -6.20
C ASN A 34 -9.54 8.55 -6.95
N ILE A 35 -8.85 7.43 -6.88
CA ILE A 35 -9.29 6.22 -7.58
C ILE A 35 -9.92 5.18 -6.66
N GLY A 36 -10.20 5.54 -5.42
CA GLY A 36 -11.00 4.72 -4.52
C GLY A 36 -10.24 3.87 -3.52
N LEU A 37 -8.96 4.16 -3.28
CA LEU A 37 -8.20 3.45 -2.25
C LEU A 37 -8.03 4.32 -1.02
N ILE A 38 -8.05 3.69 0.14
CA ILE A 38 -7.85 4.38 1.42
C ILE A 38 -6.67 3.71 2.12
N MET A 39 -5.69 4.51 2.53
CA MET A 39 -4.58 3.99 3.32
C MET A 39 -5.06 3.78 4.77
N VAL A 40 -4.94 2.57 5.26
CA VAL A 40 -5.36 2.23 6.63
C VAL A 40 -4.18 1.92 7.54
N GLU A 41 -3.03 1.53 6.97
CA GLU A 41 -1.84 1.23 7.76
C GLU A 41 -0.60 1.65 7.01
N ALA A 42 0.39 2.14 7.75
CA ALA A 42 1.72 2.43 7.23
C ALA A 42 2.71 2.15 8.35
N TRP A 43 3.58 1.17 8.15
CA TRP A 43 4.54 0.74 9.16
C TRP A 43 5.95 0.89 8.65
N ARG A 44 6.84 1.17 9.57
CA ARG A 44 8.28 1.15 9.34
C ARG A 44 8.90 0.19 10.34
N THR A 45 9.70 -0.77 9.84
CA THR A 45 10.47 -1.64 10.73
C THR A 45 11.78 -0.96 11.08
N ALA A 46 12.21 -1.13 12.32
CA ALA A 46 13.39 -0.44 12.84
C ALA A 46 14.67 -1.27 12.74
N TRP A 47 14.56 -2.58 12.51
CA TRP A 47 15.73 -3.45 12.50
C TRP A 47 15.44 -4.75 11.74
N GLY A 48 16.51 -5.54 11.52
CA GLY A 48 16.43 -6.86 10.92
C GLY A 48 16.48 -6.83 9.40
N ASN A 49 16.28 -8.01 8.81
CA ASN A 49 16.28 -8.18 7.36
C ASN A 49 14.88 -8.09 6.76
N TYR A 50 13.96 -7.49 7.51
CA TYR A 50 12.58 -7.34 7.07
C TYR A 50 12.41 -6.09 6.23
N PRO A 51 11.38 -6.05 5.37
CA PRO A 51 11.08 -4.83 4.62
C PRO A 51 10.91 -3.64 5.55
N GLN A 52 11.46 -2.50 5.17
CA GLN A 52 11.39 -1.30 5.98
C GLN A 52 10.00 -0.69 6.04
N ARG A 53 9.20 -0.93 5.02
CA ARG A 53 7.87 -0.32 4.93
C ARG A 53 6.83 -1.37 4.62
N LEU A 54 5.70 -1.22 5.28
CA LEU A 54 4.47 -1.94 4.95
C LEU A 54 3.38 -0.90 4.82
N VAL A 55 2.69 -0.89 3.69
CA VAL A 55 1.58 0.02 3.44
C VAL A 55 0.36 -0.81 3.09
N ALA A 56 -0.76 -0.52 3.73
CA ALA A 56 -2.01 -1.22 3.49
C ALA A 56 -3.06 -0.25 2.96
N LEU A 57 -3.63 -0.59 1.82
CA LEU A 57 -4.66 0.19 1.14
C LEU A 57 -5.93 -0.64 1.05
N VAL A 58 -7.08 -0.04 1.32
CA VAL A 58 -8.36 -0.75 1.30
C VAL A 58 -9.19 -0.30 0.11
N ALA A 59 -9.76 -1.28 -0.60
CA ALA A 59 -10.74 -1.07 -1.65
C ALA A 59 -12.09 -1.61 -1.19
N GLU A 60 -13.17 -1.13 -1.80
CA GLU A 60 -14.53 -1.49 -1.45
C GLU A 60 -14.78 -2.98 -1.53
N ASP A 61 -14.30 -3.63 -2.60
CA ASP A 61 -14.36 -5.07 -2.77
C ASP A 61 -13.30 -5.52 -3.78
N HIS A 62 -13.23 -6.81 -4.01
CA HIS A 62 -12.21 -7.39 -4.87
C HIS A 62 -12.33 -6.91 -6.32
N GLY A 63 -13.55 -6.80 -6.83
CA GLY A 63 -13.77 -6.32 -8.20
C GLY A 63 -13.33 -4.88 -8.38
N ALA A 64 -13.65 -4.02 -7.40
CA ALA A 64 -13.19 -2.63 -7.41
C ALA A 64 -11.66 -2.56 -7.39
N LEU A 65 -11.01 -3.39 -6.58
CA LEU A 65 -9.56 -3.42 -6.53
C LEU A 65 -8.96 -3.83 -7.87
N GLU A 66 -9.51 -4.87 -8.50
CA GLU A 66 -9.02 -5.31 -9.81
C GLU A 66 -9.09 -4.18 -10.85
N GLU A 67 -10.20 -3.45 -10.88
CA GLU A 67 -10.35 -2.31 -11.78
C GLU A 67 -9.30 -1.24 -11.50
N ILE A 68 -9.08 -0.94 -10.23
CA ILE A 68 -8.08 0.05 -9.83
C ILE A 68 -6.69 -0.39 -10.29
N LEU A 69 -6.31 -1.64 -10.04
CA LEU A 69 -4.99 -2.14 -10.40
C LEU A 69 -4.76 -2.18 -11.92
N ASP A 70 -5.84 -2.27 -12.69
CA ASP A 70 -5.76 -2.21 -14.16
C ASP A 70 -5.74 -0.78 -14.69
N SER A 71 -6.04 0.21 -13.86
CA SER A 71 -6.10 1.59 -14.30
C SER A 71 -4.73 2.16 -14.62
N LYS A 72 -4.69 3.11 -15.54
CA LYS A 72 -3.46 3.81 -15.87
C LYS A 72 -2.94 4.61 -14.68
N GLN A 73 -3.85 5.21 -13.91
CA GLN A 73 -3.49 5.99 -12.74
C GLN A 73 -2.71 5.16 -11.72
N TRP A 74 -3.20 3.96 -11.43
CA TRP A 74 -2.50 3.08 -10.50
C TRP A 74 -1.14 2.66 -11.06
N ARG A 75 -1.11 2.22 -12.31
CA ARG A 75 0.14 1.76 -12.92
C ARG A 75 1.20 2.84 -12.95
N ASP A 76 0.80 4.09 -13.23
CA ASP A 76 1.74 5.20 -13.22
C ASP A 76 2.30 5.43 -11.81
N MET A 77 1.44 5.38 -10.80
CA MET A 77 1.87 5.57 -9.41
C MET A 77 2.77 4.42 -8.94
N GLU A 78 2.41 3.19 -9.28
CA GLU A 78 3.22 2.03 -8.91
C GLU A 78 4.60 2.08 -9.58
N THR A 79 4.65 2.47 -10.84
CA THR A 79 5.91 2.63 -11.56
C THR A 79 6.79 3.69 -10.90
N LYS A 80 6.21 4.82 -10.52
CA LYS A 80 6.94 5.86 -9.80
C LYS A 80 7.45 5.37 -8.46
N LEU A 81 6.61 4.65 -7.70
CA LEU A 81 7.01 4.10 -6.42
C LEU A 81 8.25 3.21 -6.56
N ARG A 82 8.27 2.37 -7.59
CA ARG A 82 9.39 1.45 -7.80
C ARG A 82 10.72 2.15 -8.01
N HIS A 83 10.72 3.41 -8.41
CA HIS A 83 11.98 4.18 -8.53
C HIS A 83 12.63 4.47 -7.19
N TYR A 84 11.83 4.53 -6.12
CA TYR A 84 12.32 4.88 -4.80
C TYR A 84 12.60 3.69 -3.93
N VAL A 85 12.14 2.49 -4.32
CA VAL A 85 12.13 1.33 -3.43
C VAL A 85 12.75 0.12 -4.11
N LYS A 86 13.09 -0.90 -3.29
CA LYS A 86 13.57 -2.18 -3.76
C LYS A 86 12.86 -3.29 -3.01
N GLY A 87 12.85 -4.49 -3.57
CA GLY A 87 12.19 -5.62 -2.94
C GLY A 87 10.68 -5.49 -2.88
N TYR A 88 10.11 -4.73 -3.80
CA TYR A 88 8.68 -4.44 -3.80
C TYR A 88 7.85 -5.71 -4.03
N ARG A 89 6.91 -5.93 -3.13
CA ARG A 89 5.94 -7.03 -3.24
C ARG A 89 4.57 -6.54 -2.81
N ARG A 90 3.54 -7.13 -3.38
CA ARG A 90 2.18 -6.81 -2.97
C ARG A 90 1.35 -8.07 -2.87
N GLN A 91 0.34 -8.02 -2.01
CA GLN A 91 -0.54 -9.14 -1.71
C GLN A 91 -1.92 -8.61 -1.40
N VAL A 92 -2.95 -9.34 -1.82
CA VAL A 92 -4.33 -8.96 -1.54
C VAL A 92 -4.88 -9.89 -0.46
N VAL A 93 -5.49 -9.30 0.56
CA VAL A 93 -6.14 -10.07 1.63
C VAL A 93 -7.52 -9.47 1.91
N VAL A 94 -8.40 -10.25 2.50
CA VAL A 94 -9.70 -9.75 2.93
C VAL A 94 -9.48 -8.78 4.08
N TYR A 95 -10.08 -7.59 4.00
CA TYR A 95 -9.97 -6.60 5.06
C TYR A 95 -10.89 -6.98 6.20
N ARG A 96 -10.34 -6.97 7.42
CA ARG A 96 -11.10 -7.19 8.63
C ARG A 96 -10.81 -6.06 9.60
N SER A 97 -11.84 -5.65 10.35
CA SER A 97 -11.65 -4.61 11.36
C SER A 97 -10.68 -5.12 12.44
N GLY A 98 -10.00 -4.17 13.09
CA GLY A 98 -8.91 -4.48 14.01
C GLY A 98 -9.25 -5.35 15.19
N PHE A 99 -10.52 -5.49 15.51
CA PHE A 99 -10.92 -6.29 16.68
C PHE A 99 -11.36 -7.70 16.35
N GLN A 100 -11.43 -8.08 15.09
CA GLN A 100 -11.94 -9.39 14.73
C GLN A 100 -11.08 -10.53 15.26
N PHE A 101 -9.77 -10.36 15.21
CA PHE A 101 -8.88 -11.41 15.69
C PHE A 101 -8.84 -11.51 17.22
N LEU A 102 -9.41 -10.54 17.93
CA LEU A 102 -9.50 -10.56 19.39
C LEU A 102 -10.79 -11.18 19.88
N LYS A 103 -11.73 -11.47 19.00
CA LYS A 103 -12.99 -12.10 19.40
C LYS A 103 -12.79 -13.57 19.61
N PRO A 104 -13.42 -14.15 20.63
CA PRO A 104 -13.47 -15.60 20.73
C PRO A 104 -14.10 -16.18 19.48
N ALA A 105 -13.60 -17.29 19.07
CA ALA A 105 -14.12 -17.93 17.88
C ALA A 105 -15.59 -18.30 18.06
#